data_7e3e95fb930670f645217a4c08fc4c04
#
_entry.id   7e3e95fb930670f645217a4c08fc4c04
#
_cell.length_a   1.000
_cell.length_b   1.000
_cell.length_c   1.000
_cell.angle_alpha   90.00
_cell.angle_beta   90.00
_cell.angle_gamma   90.00
#
_symmetry.space_group_name_H-M   'P 1'
#
loop_
_entity.id
_entity.type
_entity.pdbx_description
1 polymer ?
#
loop_
_entity_poly.entity_id
_entity_poly.type
_entity_poly.pdbx_seq_one_letter_code
_entity_poly.pdbx_strand_id
1 'polypeptide(L)'
;MSESRIDAYARALVEIASAEGNLESVEKELFAVARAVESNDQLRSTLTDETIPAARRQAIVEALVGSASNTTAQLVGLIIGAGRGRDLPAIIDKVVKRASSAQNKEVAEVRSAVALTADQQSRLAAALERATGKSVNLKVVVDPSVLGGLVATVGDEVIDGSVRTRLDQVKSRL
;
A
#
# COMPACT_ATOMS: atom_id res chain seq x y z
N MET A 1 -17.71 3.80 -7.54
CA MET A 1 -17.16 4.92 -8.34
C MET A 1 -16.62 4.37 -9.64
N SER A 2 -16.62 5.16 -10.75
CA SER A 2 -16.01 4.66 -11.99
C SER A 2 -14.48 4.60 -11.82
N GLU A 3 -13.86 3.55 -12.31
CA GLU A 3 -12.40 3.33 -12.28
C GLU A 3 -11.63 4.53 -12.85
N SER A 4 -12.22 5.25 -13.81
CA SER A 4 -11.63 6.46 -14.40
C SER A 4 -11.45 7.63 -13.42
N ARG A 5 -12.31 7.75 -12.39
CA ARG A 5 -12.17 8.82 -11.39
C ARG A 5 -11.06 8.51 -10.38
N ILE A 6 -10.98 7.26 -9.91
CA ILE A 6 -9.88 6.80 -9.04
C ILE A 6 -8.55 7.05 -9.73
N ASP A 7 -8.49 6.72 -11.01
CA ASP A 7 -7.28 6.89 -11.82
C ASP A 7 -6.91 8.37 -12.03
N ALA A 8 -7.90 9.26 -12.19
CA ALA A 8 -7.68 10.70 -12.29
C ALA A 8 -7.11 11.29 -10.99
N TYR A 9 -7.66 10.89 -9.82
CA TYR A 9 -7.09 11.28 -8.53
C TYR A 9 -5.66 10.78 -8.38
N ALA A 10 -5.40 9.50 -8.65
CA ALA A 10 -4.07 8.92 -8.54
C ALA A 10 -3.05 9.65 -9.41
N ARG A 11 -3.43 10.01 -10.65
CA ARG A 11 -2.56 10.77 -11.55
C ARG A 11 -2.22 12.15 -10.97
N ALA A 12 -3.22 12.90 -10.50
CA ALA A 12 -3.00 14.21 -9.91
C ALA A 12 -2.08 14.15 -8.68
N LEU A 13 -2.28 13.15 -7.81
CA LEU A 13 -1.43 12.97 -6.62
C LEU A 13 0.02 12.65 -6.98
N VAL A 14 0.25 11.81 -8.00
CA VAL A 14 1.61 11.49 -8.50
C VAL A 14 2.26 12.73 -9.11
N GLU A 15 1.52 13.53 -9.89
CA GLU A 15 2.03 14.78 -10.47
C GLU A 15 2.44 15.80 -9.39
N ILE A 16 1.62 15.97 -8.33
CA ILE A 16 1.94 16.87 -7.21
C ILE A 16 3.21 16.38 -6.48
N ALA A 17 3.26 15.10 -6.08
CA ALA A 17 4.41 14.53 -5.37
C ALA A 17 5.70 14.57 -6.22
N SER A 18 5.58 14.40 -7.53
CA SER A 18 6.71 14.49 -8.46
C SER A 18 7.20 15.93 -8.60
N ALA A 19 6.30 16.91 -8.68
CA ALA A 19 6.63 18.33 -8.76
C ALA A 19 7.37 18.82 -7.50
N GLU A 20 7.04 18.27 -6.34
CA GLU A 20 7.72 18.56 -5.07
C GLU A 20 9.02 17.75 -4.88
N GLY A 21 9.35 16.84 -5.79
CA GLY A 21 10.59 16.05 -5.75
C GLY A 21 10.63 14.99 -4.63
N ASN A 22 9.50 14.64 -4.04
CA ASN A 22 9.41 13.72 -2.89
C ASN A 22 8.54 12.48 -3.14
N LEU A 23 8.31 12.12 -4.42
CA LEU A 23 7.42 11.04 -4.83
C LEU A 23 7.68 9.72 -4.10
N GLU A 24 8.96 9.34 -3.90
CA GLU A 24 9.30 8.05 -3.27
C GLU A 24 8.90 8.01 -1.78
N SER A 25 9.15 9.09 -1.03
CA SER A 25 8.74 9.15 0.39
C SER A 25 7.23 9.23 0.53
N VAL A 26 6.57 10.07 -0.28
CA VAL A 26 5.11 10.20 -0.31
C VAL A 26 4.44 8.86 -0.67
N GLU A 27 4.97 8.13 -1.63
CA GLU A 27 4.47 6.81 -2.01
C GLU A 27 4.50 5.82 -0.85
N LYS A 28 5.65 5.75 -0.12
CA LYS A 28 5.80 4.87 1.04
C LYS A 28 4.84 5.24 2.17
N GLU A 29 4.71 6.53 2.46
CA GLU A 29 3.84 7.05 3.50
C GLU A 29 2.36 6.83 3.17
N LEU A 30 1.94 7.11 1.93
CA LEU A 30 0.57 6.84 1.46
C LEU A 30 0.23 5.36 1.54
N PHE A 31 1.16 4.47 1.15
CA PHE A 31 0.96 3.03 1.26
C PHE A 31 0.71 2.61 2.71
N ALA A 32 1.50 3.13 3.66
CA ALA A 32 1.31 2.85 5.09
C ALA A 32 -0.06 3.34 5.59
N VAL A 33 -0.51 4.51 5.15
CA VAL A 33 -1.85 5.06 5.46
C VAL A 33 -2.95 4.14 4.92
N ALA A 34 -2.86 3.70 3.68
CA ALA A 34 -3.85 2.81 3.09
C ALA A 34 -3.97 1.50 3.88
N ARG A 35 -2.84 0.88 4.22
CA ARG A 35 -2.83 -0.39 5.01
C ARG A 35 -3.37 -0.18 6.43
N ALA A 36 -3.07 0.95 7.08
CA ALA A 36 -3.63 1.29 8.40
C ALA A 36 -5.16 1.45 8.35
N VAL A 37 -5.69 2.10 7.31
CA VAL A 37 -7.14 2.25 7.12
C VAL A 37 -7.81 0.90 6.82
N GLU A 38 -7.19 0.04 6.03
CA GLU A 38 -7.74 -1.29 5.71
C GLU A 38 -7.74 -2.24 6.91
N SER A 39 -6.70 -2.18 7.74
CA SER A 39 -6.56 -3.04 8.92
C SER A 39 -7.41 -2.61 10.12
N ASN A 40 -8.02 -1.42 10.08
CA ASN A 40 -8.78 -0.85 11.19
C ASN A 40 -10.20 -0.44 10.76
N ASP A 41 -11.18 -1.31 11.05
CA ASP A 41 -12.59 -1.08 10.70
C ASP A 41 -13.17 0.19 11.33
N GLN A 42 -12.77 0.53 12.56
CA GLN A 42 -13.24 1.74 13.23
C GLN A 42 -12.70 3.00 12.54
N LEU A 43 -11.43 2.99 12.16
CA LEU A 43 -10.82 4.08 11.39
C LEU A 43 -11.50 4.24 10.04
N ARG A 44 -11.69 3.14 9.32
CA ARG A 44 -12.36 3.12 8.03
C ARG A 44 -13.79 3.65 8.14
N SER A 45 -14.59 3.20 9.11
CA SER A 45 -15.96 3.67 9.31
C SER A 45 -15.99 5.17 9.62
N THR A 46 -15.10 5.66 10.47
CA THR A 46 -15.04 7.08 10.83
C THR A 46 -14.67 7.97 9.64
N LEU A 47 -13.73 7.54 8.79
CA LEU A 47 -13.32 8.29 7.60
C LEU A 47 -14.39 8.29 6.50
N THR A 48 -15.25 7.29 6.47
CA THR A 48 -16.33 7.16 5.47
C THR A 48 -17.66 7.70 5.94
N ASP A 49 -17.82 8.04 7.22
CA ASP A 49 -19.06 8.57 7.78
C ASP A 49 -19.20 10.06 7.43
N GLU A 50 -20.11 10.35 6.51
CA GLU A 50 -20.42 11.72 6.06
C GLU A 50 -21.13 12.55 7.13
N THR A 51 -21.68 11.94 8.19
CA THR A 51 -22.29 12.66 9.31
C THR A 51 -21.26 13.31 10.23
N ILE A 52 -20.01 12.81 10.20
CA ILE A 52 -18.90 13.40 10.95
C ILE A 52 -18.39 14.64 10.20
N PRO A 53 -18.28 15.81 10.86
CA PRO A 53 -17.76 17.03 10.25
C PRO A 53 -16.38 16.80 9.60
N ALA A 54 -16.18 17.36 8.42
CA ALA A 54 -14.93 17.22 7.65
C ALA A 54 -13.69 17.59 8.48
N ALA A 55 -13.75 18.64 9.30
CA ALA A 55 -12.68 19.07 10.18
C ALA A 55 -12.28 17.98 11.19
N ARG A 56 -13.25 17.22 11.72
CA ARG A 56 -12.96 16.12 12.65
C ARG A 56 -12.35 14.93 11.94
N ARG A 57 -12.81 14.60 10.74
CA ARG A 57 -12.20 13.57 9.89
C ARG A 57 -10.78 13.93 9.52
N GLN A 58 -10.52 15.20 9.20
CA GLN A 58 -9.18 15.70 8.91
C GLN A 58 -8.25 15.61 10.13
N ALA A 59 -8.71 15.97 11.33
CA ALA A 59 -7.90 15.83 12.55
C ALA A 59 -7.50 14.37 12.83
N ILE A 60 -8.39 13.41 12.53
CA ILE A 60 -8.07 11.98 12.65
C ILE A 60 -6.99 11.57 11.64
N VAL A 61 -7.06 12.10 10.42
CA VAL A 61 -6.02 11.87 9.40
C VAL A 61 -4.69 12.47 9.83
N GLU A 62 -4.69 13.70 10.32
CA GLU A 62 -3.49 14.35 10.82
C GLU A 62 -2.85 13.55 11.96
N ALA A 63 -3.65 12.98 12.86
CA ALA A 63 -3.16 12.08 13.91
C ALA A 63 -2.60 10.77 13.33
N LEU A 64 -3.20 10.21 12.29
CA LEU A 64 -2.74 9.00 11.61
C LEU A 64 -1.43 9.23 10.85
N VAL A 65 -1.32 10.38 10.21
CA VAL A 65 -0.20 10.79 9.34
C VAL A 65 0.89 11.53 10.14
N GLY A 66 0.73 11.69 11.45
CA GLY A 66 1.51 12.60 12.30
C GLY A 66 3.05 12.48 12.27
N SER A 67 3.59 11.41 11.70
CA SER A 67 5.03 11.24 11.41
C SER A 67 5.38 11.34 9.92
N ALA A 68 4.38 11.49 9.05
CA ALA A 68 4.60 11.60 7.61
C ALA A 68 4.89 13.05 7.20
N SER A 69 5.32 13.20 5.96
CA SER A 69 5.59 14.51 5.35
C SER A 69 4.32 15.37 5.27
N ASN A 70 4.51 16.68 5.27
CA ASN A 70 3.41 17.64 5.10
C ASN A 70 2.67 17.41 3.78
N THR A 71 3.38 17.03 2.72
CA THR A 71 2.80 16.69 1.42
C THR A 71 1.83 15.52 1.55
N THR A 72 2.22 14.44 2.21
CA THR A 72 1.35 13.27 2.41
C THR A 72 0.09 13.63 3.20
N ALA A 73 0.23 14.43 4.27
CA ALA A 73 -0.91 14.90 5.06
C ALA A 73 -1.90 15.73 4.21
N GLN A 74 -1.39 16.64 3.38
CA GLN A 74 -2.20 17.44 2.46
C GLN A 74 -2.92 16.58 1.41
N LEU A 75 -2.23 15.62 0.81
CA LEU A 75 -2.81 14.74 -0.22
C LEU A 75 -3.92 13.85 0.35
N VAL A 76 -3.73 13.27 1.54
CA VAL A 76 -4.76 12.49 2.23
C VAL A 76 -5.92 13.41 2.65
N GLY A 77 -5.64 14.58 3.17
CA GLY A 77 -6.64 15.61 3.53
C GLY A 77 -7.49 16.03 2.33
N LEU A 78 -6.89 16.18 1.14
CA LEU A 78 -7.59 16.50 -0.10
C LEU A 78 -8.59 15.40 -0.51
N ILE A 79 -8.20 14.11 -0.42
CA ILE A 79 -9.09 12.98 -0.73
C ILE A 79 -10.28 12.95 0.23
N ILE A 80 -10.02 13.13 1.53
CA ILE A 80 -11.06 13.09 2.56
C ILE A 80 -11.96 14.32 2.51
N GLY A 81 -11.38 15.50 2.30
CA GLY A 81 -12.12 16.76 2.10
C GLY A 81 -13.05 16.71 0.89
N ALA A 82 -12.66 16.00 -0.16
CA ALA A 82 -13.51 15.74 -1.33
C ALA A 82 -14.61 14.68 -1.08
N GLY A 83 -14.77 14.16 0.16
CA GLY A 83 -15.74 13.13 0.49
C GLY A 83 -15.36 11.72 -0.06
N ARG A 84 -14.09 11.50 -0.35
CA ARG A 84 -13.59 10.25 -0.97
C ARG A 84 -12.87 9.31 -0.01
N GLY A 85 -13.13 9.43 1.30
CA GLY A 85 -12.51 8.57 2.32
C GLY A 85 -12.73 7.07 2.07
N ARG A 86 -13.87 6.69 1.50
CA ARG A 86 -14.17 5.29 1.12
C ARG A 86 -13.26 4.77 0.01
N ASP A 87 -12.87 5.64 -0.91
CA ASP A 87 -12.04 5.28 -2.06
C ASP A 87 -10.53 5.44 -1.78
N LEU A 88 -10.17 5.93 -0.59
CA LEU A 88 -8.79 6.24 -0.20
C LEU A 88 -7.81 5.08 -0.46
N PRO A 89 -8.05 3.83 -0.01
CA PRO A 89 -7.14 2.73 -0.28
C PRO A 89 -6.97 2.48 -1.78
N ALA A 90 -8.06 2.43 -2.54
CA ALA A 90 -8.03 2.18 -3.98
C ALA A 90 -7.31 3.29 -4.76
N ILE A 91 -7.45 4.55 -4.35
CA ILE A 91 -6.72 5.69 -4.94
C ILE A 91 -5.22 5.52 -4.66
N ILE A 92 -4.85 5.21 -3.42
CA ILE A 92 -3.45 5.04 -3.03
C ILE A 92 -2.81 3.86 -3.76
N ASP A 93 -3.49 2.72 -3.90
CA ASP A 93 -2.98 1.58 -4.66
C ASP A 93 -2.68 1.96 -6.13
N LYS A 94 -3.54 2.79 -6.74
CA LYS A 94 -3.27 3.32 -8.08
C LYS A 94 -2.09 4.31 -8.10
N VAL A 95 -1.91 5.13 -7.04
CA VAL A 95 -0.72 6.00 -6.90
C VAL A 95 0.55 5.17 -6.87
N VAL A 96 0.60 4.15 -6.01
CA VAL A 96 1.76 3.25 -5.88
C VAL A 96 2.07 2.57 -7.20
N LYS A 97 1.05 2.03 -7.88
CA LYS A 97 1.22 1.40 -9.20
C LYS A 97 1.77 2.36 -10.24
N ARG A 98 1.26 3.61 -10.30
CA ARG A 98 1.73 4.63 -11.25
C ARG A 98 3.14 5.10 -10.95
N ALA A 99 3.47 5.35 -9.68
CA ALA A 99 4.81 5.76 -9.26
C ALA A 99 5.84 4.69 -9.60
N SER A 100 5.54 3.42 -9.35
CA SER A 100 6.40 2.29 -9.70
C SER A 100 6.56 2.13 -11.21
N SER A 101 5.47 2.26 -11.98
CA SER A 101 5.53 2.19 -13.44
C SER A 101 6.36 3.31 -14.05
N ALA A 102 6.32 4.52 -13.48
CA ALA A 102 7.15 5.64 -13.90
C ALA A 102 8.66 5.37 -13.69
N GLN A 103 9.00 4.49 -12.75
CA GLN A 103 10.36 4.02 -12.48
C GLN A 103 10.72 2.71 -13.22
N ASN A 104 9.87 2.23 -14.12
CA ASN A 104 9.98 0.91 -14.77
C ASN A 104 10.07 -0.26 -13.76
N LYS A 105 9.37 -0.15 -12.63
CA LYS A 105 9.30 -1.20 -11.60
C LYS A 105 7.88 -1.74 -11.48
N GLU A 106 7.75 -3.03 -11.18
CA GLU A 106 6.49 -3.60 -10.73
C GLU A 106 6.36 -3.54 -9.21
N VAL A 107 5.14 -3.36 -8.72
CA VAL A 107 4.88 -3.42 -7.28
C VAL A 107 4.90 -4.89 -6.84
N ALA A 108 5.74 -5.18 -5.85
CA ALA A 108 5.79 -6.47 -5.16
C ALA A 108 5.27 -6.28 -3.73
N GLU A 109 4.01 -6.62 -3.49
CA GLU A 109 3.45 -6.64 -2.13
C GLU A 109 3.82 -7.95 -1.43
N VAL A 110 4.50 -7.85 -0.29
CA VAL A 110 4.90 -9.01 0.50
C VAL A 110 4.24 -8.96 1.86
N ARG A 111 3.48 -9.99 2.18
CA ARG A 111 2.88 -10.20 3.50
C ARG A 111 3.75 -11.13 4.32
N SER A 112 4.08 -10.71 5.54
CA SER A 112 4.89 -11.46 6.50
C SER A 112 4.27 -11.41 7.88
N ALA A 113 4.34 -12.51 8.64
CA ALA A 113 3.88 -12.53 10.03
C ALA A 113 4.65 -11.57 10.95
N VAL A 114 5.88 -11.21 10.59
CA VAL A 114 6.78 -10.34 11.34
C VAL A 114 7.41 -9.28 10.45
N ALA A 115 7.83 -8.17 11.03
CA ALA A 115 8.54 -7.14 10.30
C ALA A 115 9.87 -7.67 9.74
N LEU A 116 10.17 -7.32 8.49
CA LEU A 116 11.41 -7.67 7.82
C LEU A 116 12.46 -6.58 8.04
N THR A 117 13.69 -6.97 8.31
CA THR A 117 14.83 -6.04 8.37
C THR A 117 15.16 -5.50 6.96
N ALA A 118 15.87 -4.38 6.88
CA ALA A 118 16.28 -3.78 5.60
C ALA A 118 17.09 -4.76 4.73
N ASP A 119 18.00 -5.54 5.34
CA ASP A 119 18.77 -6.56 4.64
C ASP A 119 17.87 -7.68 4.09
N GLN A 120 16.90 -8.16 4.88
CA GLN A 120 15.94 -9.17 4.43
C GLN A 120 15.07 -8.64 3.27
N GLN A 121 14.62 -7.38 3.35
CA GLN A 121 13.87 -6.75 2.26
C GLN A 121 14.69 -6.64 0.98
N SER A 122 15.95 -6.24 1.08
CA SER A 122 16.87 -6.12 -0.06
C SER A 122 17.13 -7.47 -0.74
N ARG A 123 17.40 -8.51 0.06
CA ARG A 123 17.61 -9.89 -0.44
C ARG A 123 16.35 -10.46 -1.08
N LEU A 124 15.18 -10.16 -0.50
CA LEU A 124 13.90 -10.60 -1.03
C LEU A 124 13.59 -9.91 -2.36
N ALA A 125 13.81 -8.59 -2.46
CA ALA A 125 13.65 -7.85 -3.71
C ALA A 125 14.52 -8.46 -4.82
N ALA A 126 15.81 -8.69 -4.55
CA ALA A 126 16.72 -9.32 -5.50
C ALA A 126 16.31 -10.76 -5.89
N ALA A 127 15.69 -11.52 -4.98
CA ALA A 127 15.18 -12.85 -5.27
C ALA A 127 13.94 -12.79 -6.18
N LEU A 128 13.00 -11.86 -5.89
CA LEU A 128 11.82 -11.64 -6.72
C LEU A 128 12.19 -11.14 -8.13
N GLU A 129 13.14 -10.21 -8.25
CA GLU A 129 13.64 -9.73 -9.54
C GLU A 129 14.23 -10.86 -10.38
N ARG A 130 14.98 -11.77 -9.75
CA ARG A 130 15.51 -12.96 -10.44
C ARG A 130 14.42 -13.96 -10.85
N ALA A 131 13.39 -14.11 -10.03
CA ALA A 131 12.31 -15.05 -10.30
C ALA A 131 11.36 -14.55 -11.40
N THR A 132 11.07 -13.24 -11.41
CA THR A 132 10.11 -12.62 -12.33
C THR A 132 10.75 -12.00 -13.57
N GLY A 133 12.06 -11.76 -13.55
CA GLY A 133 12.79 -11.05 -14.61
C GLY A 133 12.49 -9.56 -14.69
N LYS A 134 11.85 -8.98 -13.67
CA LYS A 134 11.40 -7.58 -13.63
C LYS A 134 11.96 -6.89 -12.41
N SER A 135 12.32 -5.61 -12.54
CA SER A 135 12.64 -4.78 -11.38
C SER A 135 11.39 -4.57 -10.52
N VAL A 136 11.53 -4.70 -9.21
CA VAL A 136 10.40 -4.64 -8.29
C VAL A 136 10.52 -3.48 -7.29
N ASN A 137 9.36 -2.89 -6.97
CA ASN A 137 9.20 -1.98 -5.85
C ASN A 137 8.56 -2.77 -4.69
N LEU A 138 9.39 -3.15 -3.71
CA LEU A 138 8.96 -4.00 -2.61
C LEU A 138 8.14 -3.22 -1.59
N LYS A 139 6.93 -3.68 -1.32
CA LYS A 139 6.04 -3.18 -0.27
C LYS A 139 5.77 -4.29 0.75
N VAL A 140 6.22 -4.10 1.98
CA VAL A 140 6.07 -5.11 3.04
C VAL A 140 4.89 -4.75 3.93
N VAL A 141 3.98 -5.72 4.09
CA VAL A 141 2.84 -5.65 5.00
C VAL A 141 3.04 -6.68 6.10
N VAL A 142 2.98 -6.23 7.35
CA VAL A 142 2.98 -7.16 8.49
C VAL A 142 1.57 -7.66 8.72
N ASP A 143 1.37 -8.95 8.48
CA ASP A 143 0.07 -9.62 8.60
C ASP A 143 0.22 -10.88 9.47
N PRO A 144 -0.22 -10.82 10.74
CA PRO A 144 -0.12 -11.95 11.66
C PRO A 144 -0.94 -13.18 11.23
N SER A 145 -1.86 -13.04 10.29
CA SER A 145 -2.63 -14.17 9.75
C SER A 145 -1.82 -15.10 8.84
N VAL A 146 -0.67 -14.63 8.36
CA VAL A 146 0.26 -15.45 7.57
C VAL A 146 0.92 -16.47 8.50
N LEU A 147 0.59 -17.76 8.30
CA LEU A 147 1.12 -18.87 9.10
C LEU A 147 2.57 -19.21 8.70
N GLY A 148 3.50 -18.36 9.14
CA GLY A 148 4.94 -18.55 8.86
C GLY A 148 5.29 -18.38 7.37
N GLY A 149 6.51 -17.93 7.10
CA GLY A 149 6.95 -17.66 5.74
C GLY A 149 6.47 -16.32 5.19
N LEU A 150 6.39 -16.23 3.87
CA LEU A 150 6.06 -15.02 3.12
C LEU A 150 5.06 -15.34 2.02
N VAL A 151 4.14 -14.42 1.79
CA VAL A 151 3.29 -14.40 0.59
C VAL A 151 3.65 -13.15 -0.21
N ALA A 152 4.14 -13.31 -1.43
CA ALA A 152 4.49 -12.21 -2.31
C ALA A 152 3.53 -12.16 -3.50
N THR A 153 3.03 -10.98 -3.82
CA THR A 153 2.25 -10.71 -5.03
C THR A 153 3.01 -9.72 -5.89
N VAL A 154 3.38 -10.11 -7.11
CA VAL A 154 4.11 -9.27 -8.06
C VAL A 154 3.21 -9.07 -9.28
N GLY A 155 2.65 -7.87 -9.42
CA GLY A 155 1.62 -7.63 -10.44
C GLY A 155 0.41 -8.55 -10.23
N ASP A 156 0.17 -9.46 -11.17
CA ASP A 156 -0.94 -10.43 -11.12
C ASP A 156 -0.47 -11.84 -10.67
N GLU A 157 0.81 -12.02 -10.38
CA GLU A 157 1.39 -13.30 -9.99
C GLU A 157 1.53 -13.39 -8.45
N VAL A 158 1.05 -14.50 -7.88
CA VAL A 158 1.14 -14.78 -6.43
C VAL A 158 2.17 -15.88 -6.19
N ILE A 159 3.19 -15.56 -5.39
CA ILE A 159 4.23 -16.48 -4.95
C ILE A 159 4.03 -16.75 -3.46
N ASP A 160 3.41 -17.88 -3.13
CA ASP A 160 3.13 -18.28 -1.74
C ASP A 160 4.21 -19.23 -1.22
N GLY A 161 5.10 -18.71 -0.38
CA GLY A 161 6.14 -19.44 0.33
C GLY A 161 5.80 -19.77 1.79
N SER A 162 4.52 -19.67 2.18
CA SER A 162 4.10 -19.95 3.55
C SER A 162 4.26 -21.41 3.95
N VAL A 163 4.38 -21.66 5.27
CA VAL A 163 4.42 -23.02 5.82
C VAL A 163 3.14 -23.78 5.51
N ARG A 164 2.00 -23.08 5.44
CA ARG A 164 0.71 -23.67 5.08
C ARG A 164 0.75 -24.31 3.69
N THR A 165 1.20 -23.57 2.70
CA THR A 165 1.31 -24.08 1.32
C THR A 165 2.29 -25.24 1.21
N ARG A 166 3.41 -25.21 1.96
CA ARG A 166 4.36 -26.35 2.01
C ARG A 166 3.73 -27.59 2.65
N LEU A 167 2.94 -27.45 3.71
CA LEU A 167 2.24 -28.57 4.34
C LEU A 167 1.17 -29.15 3.42
N ASP A 168 0.40 -28.31 2.72
CA ASP A 168 -0.61 -28.77 1.77
C ASP A 168 0.04 -29.51 0.58
N GLN A 169 1.20 -29.07 0.11
CA GLN A 169 1.98 -29.78 -0.92
C GLN A 169 2.50 -31.15 -0.45
N VAL A 170 2.92 -31.27 0.80
CA VAL A 170 3.33 -32.57 1.38
C VAL A 170 2.12 -33.50 1.51
N LYS A 171 0.98 -32.97 1.99
CA LYS A 171 -0.24 -33.74 2.17
C LYS A 171 -0.84 -34.26 0.85
N SER A 172 -0.64 -33.53 -0.25
CA SER A 172 -1.09 -33.94 -1.60
C SER A 172 -0.19 -34.98 -2.28
N ARG A 173 1.00 -35.24 -1.70
CA ARG A 173 1.98 -36.23 -2.20
C ARG A 173 1.98 -37.56 -1.42
N LEU A 174 1.17 -37.64 -0.34
CA LEU A 174 0.90 -38.83 0.45
C LEU A 174 -0.42 -39.46 0.04
#